data_25231141136a7c47c943b73726375da2
#
_entry.id   25231141136a7c47c943b73726375da2
#
_cell.length_a   1.000
_cell.length_b   1.000
_cell.length_c   1.000
_cell.angle_alpha   90.00
_cell.angle_beta   90.00
_cell.angle_gamma   90.00
#
_symmetry.space_group_name_H-M   'P 1'
#
loop_
_entity.id
_entity.type
_entity.pdbx_description
1 polymer ?
#
loop_
_entity_poly.entity_id
_entity_poly.type
_entity_poly.pdbx_seq_one_letter_code
_entity_poly.pdbx_strand_id
1 'polypeptide(L)'
;TETRAATASAALKENQAKTEELVAAIRKAGIRSQDIQTQGVVLSPNWRFMDVGGRRERDMDGYVARNSVRITTNQIPRLAELLD
;
A
#
# COMPACT_ATOMS: atom_id res chain seq x y z
N THR A 1 -0.57 2.30 -1.93
CA THR A 1 -1.20 1.78 -0.71
C THR A 1 -0.18 1.01 0.12
N GLU A 2 0.02 1.42 1.34
CA GLU A 2 0.94 0.78 2.27
C GLU A 2 0.19 0.33 3.51
N THR A 3 0.39 -0.93 3.90
CA THR A 3 -0.18 -1.48 5.13
C THR A 3 0.89 -2.15 5.97
N ARG A 4 0.73 -2.11 7.29
CA ARG A 4 1.64 -2.72 8.25
C ARG A 4 0.88 -3.67 9.14
N ALA A 5 1.48 -4.81 9.42
CA ALA A 5 0.89 -5.80 10.32
C ALA A 5 1.98 -6.66 10.94
N ALA A 6 1.63 -7.36 12.02
CA ALA A 6 2.57 -8.24 12.74
C ALA A 6 2.94 -9.47 11.92
N THR A 7 2.08 -9.91 11.01
CA THR A 7 2.34 -11.07 10.15
C THR A 7 2.25 -10.69 8.68
N ALA A 8 2.95 -11.43 7.84
CA ALA A 8 2.92 -11.23 6.40
C ALA A 8 1.52 -11.42 5.83
N SER A 9 0.80 -12.43 6.29
CA SER A 9 -0.56 -12.73 5.84
C SER A 9 -1.52 -11.58 6.15
N ALA A 10 -1.43 -11.01 7.35
CA ALA A 10 -2.29 -9.88 7.75
C ALA A 10 -1.97 -8.62 6.94
N ALA A 11 -0.68 -8.35 6.70
CA ALA A 11 -0.26 -7.21 5.90
C ALA A 11 -0.78 -7.30 4.47
N LEU A 12 -0.72 -8.48 3.88
CA LEU A 12 -1.22 -8.72 2.53
C LEU A 12 -2.74 -8.58 2.44
N LYS A 13 -3.47 -9.12 3.42
CA LYS A 13 -4.92 -9.02 3.46
C LYS A 13 -5.39 -7.58 3.59
N GLU A 14 -4.79 -6.83 4.50
CA GLU A 14 -5.13 -5.42 4.68
C GLU A 14 -4.81 -4.61 3.44
N ASN A 15 -3.67 -4.88 2.81
CA ASN A 15 -3.27 -4.20 1.59
C ASN A 15 -4.27 -4.47 0.46
N GLN A 16 -4.67 -5.72 0.29
CA GLN A 16 -5.63 -6.11 -0.72
C GLN A 16 -6.98 -5.41 -0.53
N ALA A 17 -7.49 -5.39 0.70
CA ALA A 17 -8.75 -4.73 1.02
C ALA A 17 -8.69 -3.23 0.72
N LYS A 18 -7.62 -2.57 1.12
CA LYS A 18 -7.45 -1.13 0.88
C LYS A 18 -7.28 -0.81 -0.60
N THR A 19 -6.58 -1.67 -1.33
CA THR A 19 -6.41 -1.50 -2.78
C THR A 19 -7.76 -1.65 -3.50
N GLU A 20 -8.58 -2.60 -3.09
CA GLU A 20 -9.91 -2.78 -3.66
C GLU A 20 -10.81 -1.57 -3.39
N GLU A 21 -10.76 -1.02 -2.18
CA GLU A 21 -11.48 0.21 -1.85
C GLU A 21 -11.03 1.39 -2.70
N LEU A 22 -9.72 1.54 -2.89
CA LEU A 22 -9.15 2.60 -3.71
C LEU A 22 -9.60 2.48 -5.17
N VAL A 23 -9.53 1.27 -5.73
CA VAL A 23 -9.94 1.02 -7.12
C VAL A 23 -11.44 1.29 -7.28
N ALA A 24 -12.25 0.89 -6.32
CA ALA A 24 -13.69 1.16 -6.35
C ALA A 24 -13.99 2.65 -6.32
N ALA A 25 -13.28 3.41 -5.50
CA ALA A 25 -13.44 4.87 -5.44
C ALA A 25 -13.04 5.54 -6.76
N ILE A 26 -11.96 5.08 -7.36
CA ILE A 26 -11.49 5.61 -8.64
C ILE A 26 -12.51 5.32 -9.75
N ARG A 27 -13.10 4.14 -9.77
CA ARG A 27 -14.13 3.78 -10.75
C ARG A 27 -15.39 4.61 -10.55
N LYS A 28 -15.77 4.89 -9.32
CA LYS A 28 -16.90 5.78 -9.00
C LYS A 28 -16.69 7.19 -9.52
N ALA A 29 -15.44 7.62 -9.59
CA ALA A 29 -15.11 8.94 -10.13
C ALA A 29 -15.21 9.02 -11.65
N GLY A 30 -15.51 7.91 -12.32
CA GLY A 30 -15.71 7.87 -13.76
C GLY A 30 -14.51 7.40 -14.55
N ILE A 31 -13.48 6.90 -13.88
CA ILE A 31 -12.29 6.35 -14.55
C ILE A 31 -12.54 4.90 -14.90
N ARG A 32 -12.29 4.54 -16.15
CA ARG A 32 -12.56 3.20 -16.65
C ARG A 32 -11.56 2.19 -16.07
N SER A 33 -12.03 0.96 -15.85
CA SER A 33 -11.18 -0.13 -15.33
C SER A 33 -9.94 -0.36 -16.17
N GLN A 34 -10.05 -0.22 -17.49
CA GLN A 34 -8.92 -0.42 -18.41
C GLN A 34 -7.83 0.66 -18.27
N ASP A 35 -8.16 1.79 -17.65
CA ASP A 35 -7.22 2.87 -17.39
C ASP A 35 -6.58 2.75 -16.00
N ILE A 36 -6.99 1.76 -15.22
CA ILE A 36 -6.47 1.50 -13.88
C ILE A 36 -5.62 0.24 -13.92
N GLN A 37 -4.37 0.36 -13.49
CA GLN A 37 -3.45 -0.77 -13.45
C GLN A 37 -2.83 -0.88 -12.05
N THR A 38 -3.00 -2.06 -11.43
CA THR A 38 -2.33 -2.35 -10.17
C THR A 38 -0.97 -2.97 -10.45
N GLN A 39 0.05 -2.49 -9.73
CA GLN A 39 1.45 -2.89 -9.96
C GLN A 39 1.86 -4.16 -9.21
N GLY A 40 0.98 -4.70 -8.39
CA GLY A 40 1.29 -5.85 -7.57
C GLY A 40 1.79 -5.44 -6.19
N VAL A 41 1.88 -6.41 -5.30
CA VAL A 41 2.23 -6.20 -3.90
C VAL A 41 3.70 -6.54 -3.66
N VAL A 42 4.41 -5.61 -3.02
CA VAL A 42 5.76 -5.84 -2.51
C VAL A 42 5.66 -5.99 -0.99
N LEU A 43 6.10 -7.13 -0.49
CA LEU A 43 6.11 -7.41 0.94
C LEU A 43 7.55 -7.35 1.45
N SER A 44 7.78 -6.58 2.51
CA SER A 44 9.09 -6.47 3.12
C SER A 44 8.97 -6.50 4.64
N PRO A 45 9.98 -7.04 5.35
CA PRO A 45 10.00 -6.96 6.80
C PRO A 45 10.25 -5.51 7.22
N ASN A 46 9.62 -5.11 8.31
CA ASN A 46 9.84 -3.81 8.91
C ASN A 46 10.86 -3.96 10.05
N TRP A 47 12.03 -3.34 9.89
CA TRP A 47 13.11 -3.45 10.86
C TRP A 47 13.15 -2.22 11.75
N ARG A 48 13.45 -2.43 13.03
CA ARG A 48 13.73 -1.34 13.95
C ARG A 48 15.06 -1.60 14.65
N PHE A 49 15.73 -0.53 15.05
CA PHE A 49 16.99 -0.63 15.78
C PHE A 49 16.75 -0.48 17.26
N MET A 50 17.37 -1.35 18.05
CA MET A 50 17.28 -1.32 19.50
C MET A 50 18.68 -1.30 20.09
N ASP A 51 18.86 -0.52 21.15
CA ASP A 51 20.10 -0.54 21.93
C ASP A 51 19.95 -1.54 23.06
N VAL A 52 20.66 -2.65 22.98
CA VAL A 52 20.66 -3.70 24.01
C VAL A 52 22.08 -3.89 24.52
N GLY A 53 22.31 -3.56 25.78
CA GLY A 53 23.61 -3.74 26.40
C GLY A 53 24.76 -3.00 25.71
N GLY A 54 24.50 -1.81 25.21
CA GLY A 54 25.48 -1.01 24.47
C GLY A 54 25.69 -1.41 23.02
N ARG A 55 24.91 -2.38 22.57
CA ARG A 55 24.93 -2.84 21.16
C ARG A 55 23.70 -2.32 20.43
N ARG A 56 23.90 -1.99 19.17
CA ARG A 56 22.80 -1.64 18.28
C ARG A 56 22.34 -2.90 17.56
N GLU A 57 21.22 -3.43 17.98
CA GLU A 57 20.64 -4.62 17.38
C GLU A 57 19.43 -4.28 16.50
N ARG A 58 19.25 -5.06 15.46
CA ARG A 58 18.14 -4.92 14.54
C ARG A 58 17.10 -5.98 14.88
N ASP A 59 15.87 -5.53 15.11
CA ASP A 59 14.75 -6.41 15.41
C ASP A 59 13.66 -6.23 14.36
N MET A 60 12.96 -7.30 14.04
CA MET A 60 11.88 -7.26 13.08
C MET A 60 10.59 -6.82 13.78
N ASP A 61 10.00 -5.73 13.29
CA ASP A 61 8.78 -5.15 13.83
C ASP A 61 7.63 -5.30 12.83
N GLY A 62 7.29 -6.56 12.52
CA GLY A 62 6.21 -6.88 11.61
C GLY A 62 6.60 -6.79 10.14
N TYR A 63 5.60 -6.61 9.29
CA TYR A 63 5.75 -6.57 7.84
C TYR A 63 5.06 -5.35 7.26
N VAL A 64 5.60 -4.88 6.15
CA VAL A 64 5.02 -3.78 5.36
C VAL A 64 4.68 -4.32 3.98
N ALA A 65 3.43 -4.17 3.58
CA ALA A 65 2.97 -4.49 2.23
C ALA A 65 2.69 -3.19 1.48
N ARG A 66 3.24 -3.06 0.29
CA ARG A 66 3.05 -1.88 -0.55
C ARG A 66 2.48 -2.29 -1.89
N ASN A 67 1.51 -1.53 -2.33
CA ASN A 67 0.92 -1.71 -3.65
C ASN A 67 0.79 -0.34 -4.30
N SER A 68 1.09 -0.29 -5.59
CA SER A 68 0.97 0.94 -6.39
C SER A 68 -0.14 0.76 -7.41
N VAL A 69 -0.95 1.80 -7.57
CA VAL A 69 -2.00 1.85 -8.58
C VAL A 69 -1.61 2.88 -9.61
N ARG A 70 -1.51 2.46 -10.87
CA ARG A 70 -1.21 3.35 -11.97
C ARG A 70 -2.50 3.68 -12.71
N ILE A 71 -2.69 4.96 -12.96
CA ILE A 71 -3.87 5.44 -13.68
C ILE A 71 -3.43 6.18 -14.93
N THR A 72 -3.98 5.75 -16.06
CA THR A 72 -3.71 6.38 -17.35
C THR A 72 -4.96 7.15 -17.75
N THR A 73 -5.03 8.42 -17.37
CA THR A 73 -6.19 9.26 -17.66
C THR A 73 -5.78 10.72 -17.79
N ASN A 74 -6.57 11.48 -18.51
CA ASN A 74 -6.43 12.93 -18.58
C ASN A 74 -7.32 13.66 -17.56
N GLN A 75 -7.92 12.95 -16.60
CA GLN A 75 -8.75 13.50 -15.53
C GLN A 75 -7.97 13.65 -14.23
N ILE A 76 -6.73 14.10 -14.33
CA ILE A 76 -5.81 14.23 -13.19
C ILE A 76 -6.36 15.14 -12.07
N PRO A 77 -6.98 16.30 -12.34
CA PRO A 77 -7.53 17.14 -11.26
C PRO A 77 -8.58 16.43 -10.41
N ARG A 78 -9.38 15.55 -11.02
CA ARG A 78 -10.39 14.76 -10.32
C ARG A 78 -9.76 13.69 -9.44
N LEU A 79 -8.62 13.15 -9.87
CA LEU A 79 -7.84 12.19 -9.09
C LEU A 79 -7.25 12.84 -7.85
N ALA A 80 -6.76 14.05 -7.96
CA ALA A 80 -6.19 14.79 -6.83
C ALA A 80 -7.22 14.95 -5.71
N GLU A 81 -8.49 15.17 -6.05
CA GLU A 81 -9.57 15.24 -5.07
C GLU A 81 -9.79 13.91 -4.35
N LEU A 82 -9.62 12.80 -5.05
CA LEU A 82 -9.80 11.47 -4.46
C LEU A 82 -8.65 11.05 -3.55
N LEU A 83 -7.44 11.51 -3.86
CA LEU A 83 -6.24 11.14 -3.12
C LEU A 83 -6.00 11.99 -1.89
N ASP A 84 -6.63 13.13 -1.83
CA ASP A 84 -6.64 13.98 -0.64
C ASP A 84 -7.63 13.42 0.40
#